data_ff72139cc80fe6eaddca1c260038d686
#
_entry.id   ff72139cc80fe6eaddca1c260038d686
#
_cell.length_a   1.000
_cell.length_b   1.000
_cell.length_c   1.000
_cell.angle_alpha   90.00
_cell.angle_beta   90.00
_cell.angle_gamma   90.00
#
_symmetry.space_group_name_H-M   'P 1'
#
loop_
_entity.id
_entity.type
_entity.pdbx_description
1 polymer ?
#
loop_
_entity_poly.entity_id
_entity_poly.type
_entity_poly.pdbx_seq_one_letter_code
_entity_poly.pdbx_strand_id
1 'polypeptide(L)'
;MAFRSQNFLTLGGRVSWAFYVLLLILVVAAGLRLNGVNWDQGFAFHPDERDIYMRSGCMYDLLADAPNALQCGYVLGEPDAEPGLPGVGTLLDKDRSPLNPHWFPLGSILIYILVFFRSIMELFTDMNALDMRYVGRPLSALADLGSVAMVFVLGRKFYGQGVGLLAAAFTALSVIHIQNSHFFRPETFSVFFTLVSFWAMWRMVERKRLRDSAILGLALGLAIAPKVSLLPILAPMFLVYWYRILDDVEGHWSEITSELVQRMFYHAVLAGAIAAGVFFITSPYVILDVGSFLGDIGAQTRMASNAGMWPFTIQYIDTPSFIYQIQQSSVWGLGIPLGVVVWVSIPLTAVLAVLKSDNRRADIFVLAWVVPGFIFLETFEVHFLRYVFPLMPVMIIMGSRMLLWAVRVDRLLSVHLIWGRIDSAMFISRIAIGMVIFVVVATAFYALAFQQVYAKDHPAVTASEWINDNVPKGIDIVSDNHWDEFVPNLYPYNVWQFPVYEPDTIEKMETLAGKLASSEYLVFYSSRPYASAARDPERFPFSIQYYKRLFDGSLGYELDRSFTNYPELFGVSFRDDAISRAGLEQPTPLNPADKSAINFNLGYADDNVVGYDHPTVLLFKNTGLLDESVLAVQ
;
A
#
# COMPACT_ATOMS: atom_id res chain seq x y z
N MET A 1 -36.18 -14.90 7.50
CA MET A 1 -36.70 -14.24 6.28
C MET A 1 -35.90 -14.72 5.07
N ALA A 2 -36.58 -15.40 4.13
CA ALA A 2 -35.95 -15.91 2.93
C ALA A 2 -35.58 -14.73 2.00
N PHE A 3 -34.31 -14.45 1.86
CA PHE A 3 -33.81 -13.48 0.87
C PHE A 3 -34.07 -14.04 -0.52
N ARG A 4 -35.10 -13.52 -1.20
CA ARG A 4 -35.27 -13.73 -2.64
C ARG A 4 -34.02 -13.17 -3.33
N SER A 5 -33.26 -14.02 -4.00
CA SER A 5 -32.20 -13.65 -4.92
C SER A 5 -32.82 -12.91 -6.12
N GLN A 6 -33.07 -11.60 -5.98
CA GLN A 6 -33.38 -10.78 -7.13
C GLN A 6 -32.11 -10.73 -8.01
N ASN A 7 -32.24 -11.20 -9.24
CA ASN A 7 -31.17 -11.12 -10.23
C ASN A 7 -30.73 -9.67 -10.37
N PHE A 8 -29.49 -9.35 -9.98
CA PHE A 8 -28.89 -8.01 -10.07
C PHE A 8 -28.95 -7.44 -11.49
N LEU A 9 -28.81 -8.30 -12.51
CA LEU A 9 -28.75 -7.90 -13.90
C LEU A 9 -30.10 -7.53 -14.49
N THR A 10 -31.21 -8.04 -13.95
CA THR A 10 -32.52 -7.80 -14.53
C THR A 10 -33.61 -7.57 -13.49
N LEU A 11 -34.31 -6.44 -13.56
CA LEU A 11 -35.58 -6.15 -12.93
C LEU A 11 -36.67 -6.19 -14.01
N GLY A 12 -37.50 -7.26 -14.03
CA GLY A 12 -38.58 -7.38 -15.01
C GLY A 12 -38.11 -7.40 -16.48
N GLY A 13 -36.98 -8.06 -16.79
CA GLY A 13 -36.43 -8.15 -18.16
C GLY A 13 -35.62 -6.93 -18.61
N ARG A 14 -35.46 -5.89 -17.78
CA ARG A 14 -34.62 -4.71 -18.08
C ARG A 14 -33.38 -4.70 -17.17
N VAL A 15 -32.24 -4.24 -17.70
CA VAL A 15 -30.99 -4.06 -16.91
C VAL A 15 -31.23 -3.06 -15.78
N SER A 16 -30.82 -3.41 -14.57
CA SER A 16 -30.99 -2.55 -13.39
C SER A 16 -30.16 -1.28 -13.51
N TRP A 17 -30.69 -0.10 -13.14
CA TRP A 17 -29.94 1.15 -13.08
C TRP A 17 -28.64 1.05 -12.27
N ALA A 18 -28.63 0.24 -11.23
CA ALA A 18 -27.45 0.02 -10.41
C ALA A 18 -26.30 -0.67 -11.16
N PHE A 19 -26.60 -1.43 -12.19
CA PHE A 19 -25.59 -1.99 -13.10
C PHE A 19 -24.86 -0.87 -13.86
N TYR A 20 -25.58 0.09 -14.39
CA TYR A 20 -24.98 1.20 -15.13
C TYR A 20 -24.16 2.11 -14.20
N VAL A 21 -24.63 2.36 -12.96
CA VAL A 21 -23.86 3.13 -11.98
C VAL A 21 -22.59 2.38 -11.58
N LEU A 22 -22.67 1.07 -11.33
CA LEU A 22 -21.48 0.27 -11.04
C LEU A 22 -20.49 0.26 -12.22
N LEU A 23 -20.99 0.12 -13.43
CA LEU A 23 -20.17 0.17 -14.64
C LEU A 23 -19.45 1.53 -14.76
N LEU A 24 -20.15 2.63 -14.51
CA LEU A 24 -19.54 3.96 -14.49
C LEU A 24 -18.44 4.07 -13.41
N ILE A 25 -18.71 3.57 -12.20
CA ILE A 25 -17.72 3.53 -11.12
C ILE A 25 -16.47 2.74 -11.56
N LEU A 26 -16.65 1.57 -12.18
CA LEU A 26 -15.54 0.74 -12.64
C LEU A 26 -14.77 1.39 -13.79
N VAL A 27 -15.43 2.10 -14.70
CA VAL A 27 -14.77 2.85 -15.77
C VAL A 27 -13.93 3.99 -15.21
N VAL A 28 -14.48 4.76 -14.27
CA VAL A 28 -13.72 5.82 -13.56
C VAL A 28 -12.54 5.20 -12.79
N ALA A 29 -12.79 4.11 -12.06
CA ALA A 29 -11.75 3.40 -11.33
C ALA A 29 -10.62 2.90 -12.26
N ALA A 30 -10.97 2.37 -13.43
CA ALA A 30 -10.00 1.93 -14.44
C ALA A 30 -9.17 3.11 -14.97
N GLY A 31 -9.80 4.24 -15.27
CA GLY A 31 -9.11 5.45 -15.68
C GLY A 31 -8.08 5.92 -14.65
N LEU A 32 -8.47 5.95 -13.36
CA LEU A 32 -7.58 6.36 -12.27
C LEU A 32 -6.42 5.37 -11.98
N ARG A 33 -6.49 4.12 -12.43
CA ARG A 33 -5.49 3.08 -12.16
C ARG A 33 -4.58 2.75 -13.34
N LEU A 34 -5.07 2.97 -14.55
CA LEU A 34 -4.33 2.66 -15.78
C LEU A 34 -3.66 3.90 -16.40
N ASN A 35 -4.02 5.11 -15.96
CA ASN A 35 -3.34 6.31 -16.40
C ASN A 35 -2.03 6.48 -15.65
N GLY A 36 -0.91 6.65 -16.37
CA GLY A 36 0.41 6.83 -15.78
C GLY A 36 1.15 5.52 -15.44
N VAL A 37 0.90 4.42 -16.13
CA VAL A 37 1.61 3.13 -15.92
C VAL A 37 3.14 3.27 -15.99
N ASN A 38 3.65 4.23 -16.76
CA ASN A 38 5.09 4.50 -16.91
C ASN A 38 5.53 5.75 -16.12
N TRP A 39 4.95 6.01 -14.96
CA TRP A 39 5.19 7.20 -14.14
C TRP A 39 6.67 7.39 -13.74
N ASP A 40 7.42 6.31 -13.59
CA ASP A 40 8.85 6.28 -13.22
C ASP A 40 9.80 6.26 -14.43
N GLN A 41 9.25 6.35 -15.64
CA GLN A 41 10.00 6.30 -16.91
C GLN A 41 10.97 5.10 -17.03
N GLY A 42 10.70 4.03 -16.25
CA GLY A 42 11.47 2.79 -16.28
C GLY A 42 12.64 2.73 -15.30
N PHE A 43 12.77 3.69 -14.40
CA PHE A 43 13.82 3.65 -13.37
C PHE A 43 13.51 2.70 -12.21
N ALA A 44 12.26 2.24 -12.07
CA ALA A 44 11.82 1.31 -11.03
C ALA A 44 12.21 1.80 -9.61
N PHE A 45 11.78 3.01 -9.26
CA PHE A 45 12.13 3.64 -7.98
C PHE A 45 11.63 2.87 -6.75
N HIS A 46 10.57 2.05 -6.87
CA HIS A 46 10.11 1.24 -5.75
C HIS A 46 10.94 -0.05 -5.63
N PRO A 47 11.67 -0.28 -4.52
CA PRO A 47 12.59 -1.41 -4.38
C PRO A 47 11.90 -2.77 -4.46
N ASP A 48 10.76 -2.96 -3.77
CA ASP A 48 10.00 -4.22 -3.79
C ASP A 48 9.57 -4.58 -5.24
N GLU A 49 9.14 -3.58 -6.03
CA GLU A 49 8.73 -3.77 -7.42
C GLU A 49 9.95 -4.09 -8.31
N ARG A 50 11.05 -3.36 -8.13
CA ARG A 50 12.31 -3.58 -8.85
C ARG A 50 12.84 -4.98 -8.61
N ASP A 51 12.84 -5.45 -7.36
CA ASP A 51 13.30 -6.80 -7.02
C ASP A 51 12.45 -7.88 -7.71
N ILE A 52 11.13 -7.71 -7.75
CA ILE A 52 10.25 -8.65 -8.46
C ILE A 52 10.57 -8.65 -9.96
N TYR A 53 10.77 -7.50 -10.60
CA TYR A 53 11.11 -7.39 -12.01
C TYR A 53 12.47 -8.01 -12.31
N MET A 54 13.50 -7.69 -11.54
CA MET A 54 14.85 -8.22 -11.73
C MET A 54 14.90 -9.74 -11.56
N ARG A 55 14.26 -10.27 -10.52
CA ARG A 55 14.20 -11.72 -10.29
C ARG A 55 13.40 -12.45 -11.35
N SER A 56 12.27 -11.89 -11.79
CA SER A 56 11.50 -12.48 -12.90
C SER A 56 12.27 -12.44 -14.21
N GLY A 57 13.01 -11.35 -14.45
CA GLY A 57 13.90 -11.22 -15.61
C GLY A 57 14.98 -12.29 -15.62
N CYS A 58 15.71 -12.41 -14.52
CA CYS A 58 16.75 -13.42 -14.38
C CYS A 58 16.22 -14.85 -14.48
N MET A 59 15.10 -15.15 -13.85
CA MET A 59 14.47 -16.46 -13.94
C MET A 59 14.10 -16.80 -15.39
N TYR A 60 13.55 -15.84 -16.13
CA TYR A 60 13.26 -16.02 -17.55
C TYR A 60 14.53 -16.24 -18.38
N ASP A 61 15.57 -15.42 -18.18
CA ASP A 61 16.83 -15.51 -18.91
C ASP A 61 17.54 -16.85 -18.67
N LEU A 62 17.49 -17.38 -17.44
CA LEU A 62 17.97 -18.73 -17.12
C LEU A 62 17.15 -19.80 -17.85
N LEU A 63 15.82 -19.74 -17.82
CA LEU A 63 14.95 -20.72 -18.49
C LEU A 63 15.12 -20.70 -20.02
N ALA A 64 15.39 -19.54 -20.60
CA ALA A 64 15.60 -19.35 -22.03
C ALA A 64 17.04 -19.66 -22.47
N ASP A 65 17.96 -19.98 -21.54
CA ASP A 65 19.40 -20.12 -21.80
C ASP A 65 19.99 -18.88 -22.53
N ALA A 66 19.56 -17.70 -22.05
CA ALA A 66 19.94 -16.44 -22.65
C ALA A 66 21.42 -16.08 -22.35
N PRO A 67 22.11 -15.32 -23.22
CA PRO A 67 23.53 -14.95 -23.00
C PRO A 67 23.80 -14.21 -21.68
N ASN A 68 22.80 -13.53 -21.13
CA ASN A 68 22.90 -12.78 -19.87
C ASN A 68 22.59 -13.61 -18.62
N ALA A 69 22.22 -14.89 -18.79
CA ALA A 69 21.84 -15.77 -17.67
C ALA A 69 22.95 -15.90 -16.61
N LEU A 70 24.22 -15.87 -17.01
CA LEU A 70 25.37 -15.93 -16.09
C LEU A 70 25.49 -14.73 -15.14
N GLN A 71 24.87 -13.60 -15.47
CA GLN A 71 24.87 -12.40 -14.61
C GLN A 71 23.79 -12.47 -13.52
N CYS A 72 22.89 -13.42 -13.61
CA CYS A 72 21.77 -13.57 -12.70
C CYS A 72 22.16 -14.12 -11.31
N GLY A 73 23.32 -14.72 -11.14
CA GLY A 73 23.83 -15.18 -9.85
C GLY A 73 23.85 -14.08 -8.78
N TYR A 74 24.15 -12.84 -9.17
CA TYR A 74 24.11 -11.70 -8.25
C TYR A 74 22.68 -11.39 -7.74
N VAL A 75 21.68 -11.48 -8.61
CA VAL A 75 20.27 -11.18 -8.26
C VAL A 75 19.61 -12.34 -7.50
N LEU A 76 19.88 -13.58 -7.94
CA LEU A 76 19.26 -14.78 -7.35
C LEU A 76 20.07 -15.34 -6.17
N GLY A 77 21.31 -14.89 -5.98
CA GLY A 77 22.16 -15.29 -4.85
C GLY A 77 22.83 -16.67 -5.01
N GLU A 78 22.64 -17.35 -6.16
CA GLU A 78 23.18 -18.68 -6.40
C GLU A 78 23.83 -18.78 -7.79
N PRO A 79 25.15 -18.99 -7.85
CA PRO A 79 25.85 -19.15 -9.13
C PRO A 79 25.61 -20.52 -9.82
N ASP A 80 24.96 -21.47 -9.12
CA ASP A 80 24.85 -22.86 -9.57
C ASP A 80 23.54 -23.20 -10.28
N ALA A 81 22.62 -22.22 -10.48
CA ALA A 81 21.38 -22.45 -11.22
C ALA A 81 21.68 -22.89 -12.67
N GLU A 82 21.14 -24.04 -13.07
CA GLU A 82 21.34 -24.60 -14.40
C GLU A 82 20.49 -23.88 -15.44
N PRO A 83 21.10 -23.29 -16.50
CA PRO A 83 20.35 -22.71 -17.61
C PRO A 83 19.52 -23.75 -18.36
N GLY A 84 18.41 -23.30 -18.96
CA GLY A 84 17.50 -24.12 -19.76
C GLY A 84 16.30 -24.65 -18.98
N LEU A 85 15.44 -25.39 -19.68
CA LEU A 85 14.26 -25.99 -19.08
C LEU A 85 14.65 -27.11 -18.11
N PRO A 86 14.32 -27.01 -16.81
CA PRO A 86 14.80 -27.97 -15.83
C PRO A 86 14.14 -29.33 -15.99
N GLY A 87 14.94 -30.42 -15.88
CA GLY A 87 14.41 -31.74 -15.64
C GLY A 87 13.83 -31.87 -14.23
N VAL A 88 13.09 -32.96 -13.96
CA VAL A 88 12.45 -33.18 -12.64
C VAL A 88 13.47 -33.14 -11.50
N GLY A 89 14.67 -33.73 -11.70
CA GLY A 89 15.74 -33.71 -10.69
C GLY A 89 16.23 -32.30 -10.36
N THR A 90 16.50 -31.49 -11.38
CA THR A 90 16.91 -30.09 -11.24
C THR A 90 15.78 -29.26 -10.62
N LEU A 91 14.53 -29.48 -11.03
CA LEU A 91 13.36 -28.76 -10.49
C LEU A 91 13.20 -28.96 -8.98
N LEU A 92 13.53 -30.13 -8.45
CA LEU A 92 13.42 -30.45 -7.02
C LEU A 92 14.67 -30.08 -6.22
N ASP A 93 15.74 -29.68 -6.88
CA ASP A 93 16.98 -29.24 -6.25
C ASP A 93 16.94 -27.72 -6.03
N LYS A 94 16.94 -27.30 -4.77
CA LYS A 94 16.80 -25.87 -4.41
C LYS A 94 17.95 -25.00 -4.90
N ASP A 95 19.16 -25.57 -5.03
CA ASP A 95 20.39 -24.82 -5.38
C ASP A 95 20.59 -24.76 -6.91
N ARG A 96 20.10 -25.76 -7.65
CA ARG A 96 20.27 -25.87 -9.11
C ARG A 96 19.07 -25.41 -9.92
N SER A 97 17.92 -25.28 -9.31
CA SER A 97 16.70 -24.95 -10.03
C SER A 97 16.64 -23.48 -10.45
N PRO A 98 16.46 -23.18 -11.74
CA PRO A 98 16.26 -21.82 -12.22
C PRO A 98 14.92 -21.22 -11.77
N LEU A 99 14.01 -22.02 -11.19
CA LEU A 99 12.72 -21.57 -10.69
C LEU A 99 12.74 -21.19 -9.20
N ASN A 100 13.85 -21.43 -8.47
CA ASN A 100 13.95 -20.95 -7.09
C ASN A 100 14.25 -19.45 -7.09
N PRO A 101 13.38 -18.58 -6.53
CA PRO A 101 13.67 -17.15 -6.46
C PRO A 101 14.74 -16.81 -5.42
N HIS A 102 15.10 -17.74 -4.52
CA HIS A 102 15.99 -17.51 -3.36
C HIS A 102 15.64 -16.27 -2.54
N TRP A 103 14.37 -15.86 -2.55
CA TRP A 103 13.89 -14.65 -1.92
C TRP A 103 12.36 -14.73 -1.68
N PHE A 104 11.96 -14.70 -0.42
CA PHE A 104 10.59 -14.98 -0.01
C PHE A 104 9.89 -13.87 0.79
N PRO A 105 10.45 -12.65 0.96
CA PRO A 105 9.78 -11.54 1.65
C PRO A 105 8.45 -11.17 1.02
N LEU A 106 8.37 -11.29 -0.32
CA LEU A 106 7.15 -11.19 -1.13
C LEU A 106 6.90 -12.54 -1.81
N GLY A 107 5.64 -12.88 -2.05
CA GLY A 107 5.28 -14.20 -2.55
C GLY A 107 5.83 -14.50 -3.95
N SER A 108 6.37 -15.69 -4.14
CA SER A 108 6.96 -16.15 -5.42
C SER A 108 5.98 -16.13 -6.59
N ILE A 109 4.67 -16.20 -6.33
CA ILE A 109 3.63 -16.19 -7.37
C ILE A 109 3.73 -14.98 -8.30
N LEU A 110 4.12 -13.80 -7.79
CA LEU A 110 4.25 -12.60 -8.61
C LEU A 110 5.41 -12.71 -9.60
N ILE A 111 6.52 -13.30 -9.18
CA ILE A 111 7.67 -13.58 -10.04
C ILE A 111 7.27 -14.54 -11.16
N TYR A 112 6.59 -15.64 -10.82
CA TYR A 112 6.15 -16.63 -11.81
C TYR A 112 5.12 -16.08 -12.80
N ILE A 113 4.21 -15.22 -12.35
CA ILE A 113 3.26 -14.53 -13.25
C ILE A 113 4.02 -13.71 -14.30
N LEU A 114 5.04 -12.96 -13.89
CA LEU A 114 5.82 -12.16 -14.85
C LEU A 114 6.66 -13.03 -15.77
N VAL A 115 7.28 -14.10 -15.29
CA VAL A 115 8.00 -15.06 -16.15
C VAL A 115 7.07 -15.64 -17.22
N PHE A 116 5.85 -16.04 -16.81
CA PHE A 116 4.85 -16.54 -17.74
C PHE A 116 4.45 -15.50 -18.80
N PHE A 117 4.15 -14.27 -18.39
CA PHE A 117 3.79 -13.23 -19.35
C PHE A 117 4.96 -12.81 -20.23
N ARG A 118 6.18 -12.74 -19.69
CA ARG A 118 7.37 -12.47 -20.50
C ARG A 118 7.58 -13.54 -21.55
N SER A 119 7.42 -14.81 -21.22
CA SER A 119 7.52 -15.93 -22.19
C SER A 119 6.54 -15.79 -23.37
N ILE A 120 5.38 -15.16 -23.13
CA ILE A 120 4.41 -14.87 -24.19
C ILE A 120 4.81 -13.61 -24.98
N MET A 121 5.20 -12.55 -24.28
CA MET A 121 5.49 -11.25 -24.91
C MET A 121 6.74 -11.31 -25.79
N GLU A 122 7.76 -12.07 -25.41
CA GLU A 122 9.00 -12.30 -26.20
C GLU A 122 8.73 -12.96 -27.56
N LEU A 123 7.54 -13.57 -27.75
CA LEU A 123 7.13 -14.04 -29.09
C LEU A 123 6.81 -12.89 -30.06
N PHE A 124 6.61 -11.67 -29.56
CA PHE A 124 6.15 -10.52 -30.32
C PHE A 124 7.10 -9.33 -30.25
N THR A 125 7.86 -9.18 -29.17
CA THR A 125 8.75 -8.03 -28.94
C THR A 125 9.82 -8.38 -27.91
N ASP A 126 11.02 -7.89 -28.10
CA ASP A 126 12.09 -7.99 -27.11
C ASP A 126 11.72 -7.17 -25.86
N MET A 127 11.87 -7.76 -24.68
CA MET A 127 11.57 -7.11 -23.41
C MET A 127 12.69 -7.31 -22.40
N ASN A 128 13.14 -6.23 -21.78
CA ASN A 128 14.02 -6.33 -20.63
C ASN A 128 13.22 -6.56 -19.33
N ALA A 129 13.92 -6.85 -18.21
CA ALA A 129 13.27 -7.11 -16.93
C ALA A 129 12.38 -5.94 -16.46
N LEU A 130 12.83 -4.68 -16.63
CA LEU A 130 12.11 -3.49 -16.20
C LEU A 130 10.91 -3.15 -17.12
N ASP A 131 10.90 -3.62 -18.38
CA ASP A 131 9.74 -3.45 -19.27
C ASP A 131 8.54 -4.27 -18.81
N MET A 132 8.74 -5.24 -17.92
CA MET A 132 7.66 -5.98 -17.30
C MET A 132 6.71 -5.10 -16.48
N ARG A 133 7.06 -3.81 -16.21
CA ARG A 133 6.13 -2.82 -15.65
C ARG A 133 4.86 -2.64 -16.49
N TYR A 134 4.96 -2.75 -17.82
CA TYR A 134 3.81 -2.67 -18.73
C TYR A 134 2.87 -3.87 -18.64
N VAL A 135 3.28 -4.95 -17.98
CA VAL A 135 2.45 -6.11 -17.66
C VAL A 135 2.05 -6.09 -16.18
N GLY A 136 3.01 -5.92 -15.29
CA GLY A 136 2.80 -6.03 -13.86
C GLY A 136 1.83 -4.98 -13.30
N ARG A 137 2.05 -3.70 -13.62
CA ARG A 137 1.18 -2.60 -13.12
C ARG A 137 -0.26 -2.71 -13.62
N PRO A 138 -0.55 -3.01 -14.90
CA PRO A 138 -1.92 -3.32 -15.32
C PRO A 138 -2.54 -4.51 -14.60
N LEU A 139 -1.78 -5.55 -14.25
CA LEU A 139 -2.29 -6.67 -13.45
C LEU A 139 -2.66 -6.22 -12.03
N SER A 140 -1.85 -5.38 -11.38
CA SER A 140 -2.20 -4.76 -10.10
C SER A 140 -3.46 -3.91 -10.20
N ALA A 141 -3.58 -3.09 -11.25
CA ALA A 141 -4.77 -2.30 -11.53
C ALA A 141 -6.01 -3.17 -11.70
N LEU A 142 -5.92 -4.29 -12.43
CA LEU A 142 -7.01 -5.24 -12.61
C LEU A 142 -7.42 -5.92 -11.30
N ALA A 143 -6.45 -6.31 -10.45
CA ALA A 143 -6.73 -6.87 -9.14
C ALA A 143 -7.47 -5.86 -8.24
N ASP A 144 -7.08 -4.59 -8.28
CA ASP A 144 -7.74 -3.56 -7.50
C ASP A 144 -9.13 -3.18 -8.05
N LEU A 145 -9.33 -3.19 -9.38
CA LEU A 145 -10.65 -3.11 -10.00
C LEU A 145 -11.56 -4.26 -9.54
N GLY A 146 -11.00 -5.46 -9.43
CA GLY A 146 -11.67 -6.61 -8.82
C GLY A 146 -12.07 -6.33 -7.37
N SER A 147 -11.21 -5.64 -6.60
CA SER A 147 -11.51 -5.22 -5.22
C SER A 147 -12.69 -4.24 -5.17
N VAL A 148 -12.73 -3.23 -6.05
CA VAL A 148 -13.88 -2.30 -6.17
C VAL A 148 -15.18 -3.06 -6.45
N ALA A 149 -15.16 -4.03 -7.37
CA ALA A 149 -16.32 -4.85 -7.69
C ALA A 149 -16.74 -5.74 -6.49
N MET A 150 -15.77 -6.32 -5.76
CA MET A 150 -16.05 -7.16 -4.60
C MET A 150 -16.59 -6.34 -3.42
N VAL A 151 -16.13 -5.11 -3.22
CA VAL A 151 -16.69 -4.16 -2.23
C VAL A 151 -18.16 -3.89 -2.53
N PHE A 152 -18.53 -3.68 -3.80
CA PHE A 152 -19.94 -3.58 -4.17
C PHE A 152 -20.72 -4.86 -3.80
N VAL A 153 -20.20 -6.03 -4.16
CA VAL A 153 -20.86 -7.33 -3.92
C VAL A 153 -21.07 -7.55 -2.41
N LEU A 154 -20.04 -7.33 -1.60
CA LEU A 154 -20.09 -7.50 -0.14
C LEU A 154 -20.98 -6.43 0.53
N GLY A 155 -20.79 -5.16 0.20
CA GLY A 155 -21.58 -4.06 0.74
C GLY A 155 -23.09 -4.21 0.43
N ARG A 156 -23.42 -4.60 -0.79
CA ARG A 156 -24.79 -4.94 -1.20
C ARG A 156 -25.33 -6.11 -0.40
N LYS A 157 -24.51 -7.13 -0.19
CA LYS A 157 -24.93 -8.35 0.49
C LYS A 157 -25.16 -8.12 1.98
N PHE A 158 -24.33 -7.33 2.64
CA PHE A 158 -24.41 -7.07 4.06
C PHE A 158 -25.46 -6.00 4.41
N TYR A 159 -25.53 -4.95 3.60
CA TYR A 159 -26.26 -3.72 3.97
C TYR A 159 -27.16 -3.15 2.87
N GLY A 160 -27.20 -3.80 1.71
CA GLY A 160 -28.08 -3.40 0.61
C GLY A 160 -27.36 -2.61 -0.49
N GLN A 161 -28.08 -2.44 -1.61
CA GLN A 161 -27.55 -1.94 -2.89
C GLN A 161 -26.91 -0.54 -2.79
N GLY A 162 -27.53 0.38 -2.05
CA GLY A 162 -27.02 1.74 -1.89
C GLY A 162 -25.67 1.76 -1.19
N VAL A 163 -25.51 0.96 -0.11
CA VAL A 163 -24.23 0.84 0.60
C VAL A 163 -23.17 0.24 -0.31
N GLY A 164 -23.52 -0.80 -1.08
CA GLY A 164 -22.58 -1.39 -2.03
C GLY A 164 -22.08 -0.40 -3.08
N LEU A 165 -22.97 0.41 -3.68
CA LEU A 165 -22.58 1.41 -4.67
C LEU A 165 -21.73 2.53 -4.08
N LEU A 166 -22.12 3.06 -2.91
CA LEU A 166 -21.35 4.12 -2.25
C LEU A 166 -19.96 3.63 -1.82
N ALA A 167 -19.88 2.41 -1.27
CA ALA A 167 -18.62 1.82 -0.89
C ALA A 167 -17.71 1.56 -2.10
N ALA A 168 -18.26 1.07 -3.22
CA ALA A 168 -17.50 0.91 -4.46
C ALA A 168 -16.99 2.25 -4.99
N ALA A 169 -17.81 3.32 -4.93
CA ALA A 169 -17.41 4.67 -5.34
C ALA A 169 -16.26 5.20 -4.45
N PHE A 170 -16.35 5.06 -3.13
CA PHE A 170 -15.28 5.46 -2.22
C PHE A 170 -14.00 4.63 -2.42
N THR A 171 -14.11 3.33 -2.63
CA THR A 171 -12.95 2.47 -2.94
C THR A 171 -12.30 2.87 -4.27
N ALA A 172 -13.12 3.19 -5.28
CA ALA A 172 -12.63 3.68 -6.57
C ALA A 172 -11.84 4.99 -6.45
N LEU A 173 -12.25 5.87 -5.54
CA LEU A 173 -11.69 7.22 -5.33
C LEU A 173 -10.68 7.30 -4.18
N SER A 174 -10.43 6.24 -3.43
CA SER A 174 -9.46 6.30 -2.32
C SER A 174 -8.03 6.24 -2.81
N VAL A 175 -7.19 7.17 -2.34
CA VAL A 175 -5.79 7.33 -2.76
C VAL A 175 -4.96 6.09 -2.46
N ILE A 176 -5.15 5.45 -1.31
CA ILE A 176 -4.42 4.22 -0.96
C ILE A 176 -4.66 3.09 -1.98
N HIS A 177 -5.86 2.99 -2.57
CA HIS A 177 -6.17 2.05 -3.64
C HIS A 177 -5.53 2.48 -4.97
N ILE A 178 -5.66 3.76 -5.33
CA ILE A 178 -5.06 4.31 -6.56
C ILE A 178 -3.55 4.11 -6.52
N GLN A 179 -2.87 4.53 -5.44
CA GLN A 179 -1.43 4.42 -5.30
C GLN A 179 -0.94 2.98 -5.39
N ASN A 180 -1.51 2.06 -4.58
CA ASN A 180 -1.08 0.67 -4.59
C ASN A 180 -1.31 -0.03 -5.94
N SER A 181 -2.26 0.43 -6.75
CA SER A 181 -2.50 -0.11 -8.10
C SER A 181 -1.45 0.31 -9.13
N HIS A 182 -0.67 1.37 -8.87
CA HIS A 182 0.42 1.83 -9.75
C HIS A 182 1.75 1.11 -9.50
N PHE A 183 1.79 0.21 -8.52
CA PHE A 183 2.96 -0.63 -8.24
C PHE A 183 2.61 -2.10 -8.43
N PHE A 184 3.52 -2.88 -9.00
CA PHE A 184 3.36 -4.33 -9.06
C PHE A 184 3.88 -4.97 -7.78
N ARG A 185 2.98 -5.08 -6.79
CA ARG A 185 3.30 -5.59 -5.44
C ARG A 185 2.20 -6.52 -4.90
N PRO A 186 2.48 -7.27 -3.81
CA PRO A 186 1.53 -8.23 -3.24
C PRO A 186 0.20 -7.64 -2.76
N GLU A 187 0.18 -6.37 -2.36
CA GLU A 187 -0.91 -5.77 -1.60
C GLU A 187 -2.25 -5.82 -2.35
N THR A 188 -2.31 -5.41 -3.62
CA THR A 188 -3.55 -5.38 -4.41
C THR A 188 -4.12 -6.78 -4.63
N PHE A 189 -3.27 -7.77 -4.87
CA PHE A 189 -3.67 -9.17 -5.04
C PHE A 189 -4.18 -9.76 -3.73
N SER A 190 -3.47 -9.55 -2.63
CA SER A 190 -3.88 -10.02 -1.30
C SER A 190 -5.22 -9.42 -0.88
N VAL A 191 -5.44 -8.12 -1.12
CA VAL A 191 -6.72 -7.44 -0.83
C VAL A 191 -7.86 -8.04 -1.65
N PHE A 192 -7.66 -8.19 -2.95
CA PHE A 192 -8.68 -8.76 -3.84
C PHE A 192 -9.10 -10.17 -3.39
N PHE A 193 -8.13 -11.08 -3.18
CA PHE A 193 -8.43 -12.44 -2.77
C PHE A 193 -8.94 -12.55 -1.34
N THR A 194 -8.59 -11.63 -0.44
CA THR A 194 -9.20 -11.50 0.87
C THR A 194 -10.69 -11.18 0.76
N LEU A 195 -11.09 -10.24 -0.10
CA LEU A 195 -12.50 -9.92 -0.34
C LEU A 195 -13.26 -11.08 -1.00
N VAL A 196 -12.61 -11.82 -1.91
CA VAL A 196 -13.16 -13.07 -2.48
C VAL A 196 -13.34 -14.13 -1.38
N SER A 197 -12.40 -14.23 -0.44
CA SER A 197 -12.49 -15.13 0.72
C SER A 197 -13.68 -14.75 1.61
N PHE A 198 -13.93 -13.48 1.85
CA PHE A 198 -15.09 -12.99 2.60
C PHE A 198 -16.41 -13.33 1.92
N TRP A 199 -16.47 -13.18 0.60
CA TRP A 199 -17.63 -13.63 -0.17
C TRP A 199 -17.83 -15.14 -0.05
N ALA A 200 -16.78 -15.94 -0.13
CA ALA A 200 -16.83 -17.40 0.01
C ALA A 200 -17.27 -17.81 1.43
N MET A 201 -16.72 -17.17 2.48
CA MET A 201 -17.11 -17.36 3.86
C MET A 201 -18.61 -17.12 4.06
N TRP A 202 -19.12 -15.98 3.59
CA TRP A 202 -20.53 -15.65 3.73
C TRP A 202 -21.44 -16.61 2.96
N ARG A 203 -21.00 -17.02 1.78
CA ARG A 203 -21.69 -18.01 0.97
C ARG A 203 -21.80 -19.38 1.67
N MET A 204 -20.80 -19.74 2.47
CA MET A 204 -20.87 -20.97 3.29
C MET A 204 -21.98 -20.92 4.34
N VAL A 205 -22.21 -19.76 4.97
CA VAL A 205 -23.33 -19.59 5.92
C VAL A 205 -24.66 -19.79 5.21
N GLU A 206 -24.82 -19.26 3.99
CA GLU A 206 -26.09 -19.29 3.26
C GLU A 206 -26.41 -20.64 2.61
N ARG A 207 -25.39 -21.29 2.01
CA ARG A 207 -25.59 -22.44 1.11
C ARG A 207 -25.29 -23.78 1.72
N LYS A 208 -24.46 -23.81 2.74
CA LYS A 208 -24.09 -25.02 3.51
C LYS A 208 -23.56 -26.19 2.66
N ARG A 209 -22.86 -25.93 1.56
CA ARG A 209 -22.35 -26.94 0.63
C ARG A 209 -20.85 -27.15 0.78
N LEU A 210 -20.36 -28.38 0.62
CA LEU A 210 -18.93 -28.73 0.72
C LEU A 210 -18.07 -27.97 -0.31
N ARG A 211 -18.60 -27.74 -1.52
CA ARG A 211 -17.94 -26.95 -2.56
C ARG A 211 -17.67 -25.51 -2.14
N ASP A 212 -18.45 -24.95 -1.21
CA ASP A 212 -18.26 -23.58 -0.74
C ASP A 212 -17.01 -23.50 0.17
N SER A 213 -16.69 -24.60 0.90
CA SER A 213 -15.42 -24.72 1.63
C SER A 213 -14.22 -24.87 0.69
N ALA A 214 -14.39 -25.57 -0.44
CA ALA A 214 -13.34 -25.67 -1.44
C ALA A 214 -13.04 -24.31 -2.10
N ILE A 215 -14.10 -23.52 -2.43
CA ILE A 215 -13.95 -22.16 -2.96
C ILE A 215 -13.28 -21.26 -1.93
N LEU A 216 -13.63 -21.38 -0.64
CA LEU A 216 -12.96 -20.65 0.42
C LEU A 216 -11.47 -21.01 0.49
N GLY A 217 -11.14 -22.31 0.46
CA GLY A 217 -9.75 -22.77 0.48
C GLY A 217 -8.93 -22.21 -0.70
N LEU A 218 -9.51 -22.24 -1.91
CA LEU A 218 -8.88 -21.66 -3.10
C LEU A 218 -8.61 -20.15 -2.92
N ALA A 219 -9.63 -19.40 -2.47
CA ALA A 219 -9.51 -17.95 -2.28
C ALA A 219 -8.49 -17.60 -1.19
N LEU A 220 -8.49 -18.33 -0.07
CA LEU A 220 -7.52 -18.16 1.03
C LEU A 220 -6.09 -18.45 0.57
N GLY A 221 -5.88 -19.56 -0.14
CA GLY A 221 -4.56 -19.91 -0.68
C GLY A 221 -4.02 -18.82 -1.61
N LEU A 222 -4.85 -18.29 -2.50
CA LEU A 222 -4.49 -17.18 -3.38
C LEU A 222 -4.31 -15.85 -2.62
N ALA A 223 -4.99 -15.63 -1.49
CA ALA A 223 -4.79 -14.45 -0.67
C ALA A 223 -3.45 -14.46 0.08
N ILE A 224 -3.04 -15.66 0.55
CA ILE A 224 -1.80 -15.85 1.31
C ILE A 224 -0.58 -15.94 0.38
N ALA A 225 -0.74 -16.45 -0.85
CA ALA A 225 0.36 -16.67 -1.78
C ALA A 225 1.21 -15.43 -2.08
N PRO A 226 0.65 -14.22 -2.28
CA PRO A 226 1.43 -13.00 -2.42
C PRO A 226 2.02 -12.47 -1.10
N LYS A 227 1.35 -12.73 0.05
CA LYS A 227 1.78 -12.21 1.36
C LYS A 227 1.25 -13.06 2.51
N VAL A 228 2.14 -13.63 3.30
CA VAL A 228 1.81 -14.60 4.37
C VAL A 228 1.15 -13.95 5.60
N SER A 229 1.19 -12.62 5.75
CA SER A 229 0.79 -11.90 6.97
C SER A 229 -0.72 -11.72 7.19
N LEU A 230 -1.58 -12.60 6.65
CA LEU A 230 -3.05 -12.52 6.76
C LEU A 230 -3.64 -13.31 7.94
N LEU A 231 -2.86 -13.59 8.99
CA LEU A 231 -3.29 -14.37 10.15
C LEU A 231 -4.62 -13.92 10.77
N PRO A 232 -4.95 -12.60 10.88
CA PRO A 232 -6.23 -12.15 11.45
C PRO A 232 -7.47 -12.67 10.72
N ILE A 233 -7.35 -13.18 9.48
CA ILE A 233 -8.46 -13.76 8.71
C ILE A 233 -9.08 -15.00 9.39
N LEU A 234 -8.36 -15.61 10.32
CA LEU A 234 -8.88 -16.73 11.11
C LEU A 234 -10.08 -16.34 12.00
N ALA A 235 -10.18 -15.08 12.45
CA ALA A 235 -11.26 -14.63 13.31
C ALA A 235 -12.63 -14.62 12.56
N PRO A 236 -12.80 -13.95 11.40
CA PRO A 236 -14.03 -14.05 10.62
C PRO A 236 -14.29 -15.46 10.09
N MET A 237 -13.24 -16.24 9.80
CA MET A 237 -13.40 -17.65 9.40
C MET A 237 -13.98 -18.51 10.51
N PHE A 238 -13.47 -18.40 11.74
CA PHE A 238 -14.05 -19.07 12.90
C PHE A 238 -15.51 -18.68 13.11
N LEU A 239 -15.80 -17.39 13.02
CA LEU A 239 -17.16 -16.87 13.21
C LEU A 239 -18.16 -17.44 12.19
N VAL A 240 -17.74 -17.65 10.95
CA VAL A 240 -18.59 -18.24 9.90
C VAL A 240 -18.95 -19.70 10.21
N TYR A 241 -18.00 -20.50 10.67
CA TYR A 241 -18.28 -21.86 11.12
C TYR A 241 -19.20 -21.86 12.33
N TRP A 242 -19.00 -20.92 13.25
CA TRP A 242 -19.87 -20.75 14.42
C TRP A 242 -21.31 -20.37 14.02
N TYR A 243 -21.49 -19.42 13.11
CA TYR A 243 -22.82 -19.08 12.60
C TYR A 243 -23.51 -20.27 11.97
N ARG A 244 -22.76 -21.10 11.26
CA ARG A 244 -23.30 -22.29 10.64
C ARG A 244 -23.75 -23.33 11.66
N ILE A 245 -23.01 -23.55 12.74
CA ILE A 245 -23.42 -24.40 13.85
C ILE A 245 -24.74 -23.89 14.44
N LEU A 246 -24.81 -22.58 14.76
CA LEU A 246 -26.00 -21.98 15.34
C LEU A 246 -27.22 -22.08 14.41
N ASP A 247 -27.05 -21.99 13.10
CA ASP A 247 -28.14 -22.12 12.15
C ASP A 247 -28.62 -23.58 12.00
N ASP A 248 -27.76 -24.56 12.23
CA ASP A 248 -28.11 -25.99 12.19
C ASP A 248 -28.89 -26.42 13.44
N VAL A 249 -28.70 -25.74 14.57
CA VAL A 249 -29.46 -25.97 15.84
C VAL A 249 -30.52 -24.90 16.13
N GLU A 250 -30.91 -24.10 15.14
CA GLU A 250 -31.90 -23.02 15.26
C GLU A 250 -31.66 -22.08 16.45
N GLY A 251 -30.40 -21.94 16.89
CA GLY A 251 -29.98 -21.14 18.04
C GLY A 251 -30.06 -21.82 19.41
N HIS A 252 -30.48 -23.09 19.48
CA HIS A 252 -30.56 -23.83 20.74
C HIS A 252 -29.19 -24.48 21.07
N TRP A 253 -28.44 -23.86 21.95
CA TRP A 253 -27.06 -24.27 22.32
C TRP A 253 -26.96 -25.70 22.88
N SER A 254 -28.04 -26.18 23.55
CA SER A 254 -28.13 -27.51 24.10
C SER A 254 -28.20 -28.63 23.05
N GLU A 255 -28.48 -28.26 21.79
CA GLU A 255 -28.59 -29.19 20.66
C GLU A 255 -27.27 -29.30 19.88
N ILE A 256 -26.21 -28.63 20.29
CA ILE A 256 -24.90 -28.74 19.70
C ILE A 256 -24.31 -30.11 20.02
N THR A 257 -24.28 -30.99 19.03
CA THR A 257 -23.71 -32.33 19.15
C THR A 257 -22.24 -32.35 18.71
N SER A 258 -21.50 -33.35 19.21
CA SER A 258 -20.14 -33.62 18.76
C SER A 258 -20.04 -33.90 17.25
N GLU A 259 -21.06 -34.54 16.69
CA GLU A 259 -21.15 -34.82 15.25
C GLU A 259 -21.26 -33.54 14.42
N LEU A 260 -22.03 -32.55 14.87
CA LEU A 260 -22.15 -31.26 14.20
C LEU A 260 -20.82 -30.50 14.23
N VAL A 261 -20.14 -30.46 15.37
CA VAL A 261 -18.82 -29.84 15.52
C VAL A 261 -17.80 -30.54 14.62
N GLN A 262 -17.81 -31.88 14.61
CA GLN A 262 -16.94 -32.68 13.74
C GLN A 262 -17.18 -32.41 12.25
N ARG A 263 -18.44 -32.26 11.83
CA ARG A 263 -18.76 -31.89 10.45
C ARG A 263 -18.16 -30.52 10.09
N MET A 264 -18.30 -29.51 10.96
CA MET A 264 -17.69 -28.20 10.72
C MET A 264 -16.18 -28.25 10.70
N PHE A 265 -15.58 -29.08 11.55
CA PHE A 265 -14.14 -29.32 11.52
C PHE A 265 -13.68 -29.91 10.17
N TYR A 266 -14.40 -30.88 9.61
CA TYR A 266 -14.09 -31.40 8.26
C TYR A 266 -14.18 -30.31 7.16
N HIS A 267 -15.17 -29.43 7.24
CA HIS A 267 -15.26 -28.29 6.33
C HIS A 267 -14.06 -27.33 6.47
N ALA A 268 -13.60 -27.08 7.70
CA ALA A 268 -12.44 -26.24 7.97
C ALA A 268 -11.14 -26.89 7.49
N VAL A 269 -10.97 -28.19 7.76
CA VAL A 269 -9.81 -28.98 7.29
C VAL A 269 -9.75 -29.00 5.76
N LEU A 270 -10.89 -29.22 5.09
CA LEU A 270 -10.94 -29.16 3.62
C LEU A 270 -10.51 -27.79 3.08
N ALA A 271 -11.03 -26.71 3.65
CA ALA A 271 -10.65 -25.36 3.24
C ALA A 271 -9.15 -25.10 3.50
N GLY A 272 -8.65 -25.50 4.67
CA GLY A 272 -7.23 -25.39 5.03
C GLY A 272 -6.32 -26.21 4.13
N ALA A 273 -6.68 -27.46 3.83
CA ALA A 273 -5.90 -28.34 2.96
C ALA A 273 -5.82 -27.79 1.52
N ILE A 274 -6.94 -27.28 0.98
CA ILE A 274 -6.94 -26.65 -0.35
C ILE A 274 -6.14 -25.35 -0.32
N ALA A 275 -6.26 -24.52 0.73
CA ALA A 275 -5.47 -23.30 0.85
C ALA A 275 -3.97 -23.59 0.89
N ALA A 276 -3.55 -24.58 1.68
CA ALA A 276 -2.16 -25.05 1.71
C ALA A 276 -1.71 -25.58 0.35
N GLY A 277 -2.53 -26.40 -0.31
CA GLY A 277 -2.23 -26.92 -1.65
C GLY A 277 -2.03 -25.81 -2.68
N VAL A 278 -2.91 -24.80 -2.70
CA VAL A 278 -2.79 -23.64 -3.59
C VAL A 278 -1.53 -22.84 -3.27
N PHE A 279 -1.26 -22.57 -1.99
CA PHE A 279 -0.05 -21.86 -1.56
C PHE A 279 1.22 -22.59 -2.02
N PHE A 280 1.30 -23.90 -1.85
CA PHE A 280 2.47 -24.68 -2.25
C PHE A 280 2.61 -24.82 -3.77
N ILE A 281 1.50 -24.90 -4.52
CA ILE A 281 1.55 -24.91 -5.99
C ILE A 281 2.05 -23.56 -6.53
N THR A 282 1.65 -22.46 -5.90
CA THR A 282 2.03 -21.11 -6.32
C THR A 282 3.39 -20.66 -5.76
N SER A 283 3.94 -21.37 -4.79
CA SER A 283 5.22 -21.07 -4.15
C SER A 283 5.92 -22.37 -3.72
N PRO A 284 6.36 -23.23 -4.67
CA PRO A 284 6.86 -24.57 -4.35
C PRO A 284 8.14 -24.57 -3.51
N TYR A 285 8.99 -23.56 -3.68
CA TYR A 285 10.27 -23.45 -2.96
C TYR A 285 10.11 -23.04 -1.49
N VAL A 286 8.93 -22.64 -1.05
CA VAL A 286 8.61 -22.52 0.38
C VAL A 286 8.83 -23.85 1.13
N ILE A 287 8.62 -24.98 0.47
CA ILE A 287 8.91 -26.31 1.03
C ILE A 287 10.31 -26.78 0.66
N LEU A 288 10.69 -26.67 -0.62
CA LEU A 288 11.96 -27.19 -1.13
C LEU A 288 13.15 -26.44 -0.55
N ASP A 289 12.99 -25.13 -0.28
CA ASP A 289 13.98 -24.26 0.36
C ASP A 289 13.43 -23.63 1.64
N VAL A 290 12.91 -24.48 2.53
CA VAL A 290 12.27 -24.05 3.78
C VAL A 290 13.19 -23.25 4.69
N GLY A 291 14.51 -23.48 4.62
CA GLY A 291 15.51 -22.75 5.39
C GLY A 291 15.55 -21.27 5.04
N SER A 292 15.67 -20.95 3.76
CA SER A 292 15.66 -19.56 3.25
C SER A 292 14.30 -18.91 3.49
N PHE A 293 13.20 -19.62 3.25
CA PHE A 293 11.85 -19.12 3.54
C PHE A 293 11.67 -18.70 5.00
N LEU A 294 12.01 -19.56 5.96
CA LEU A 294 11.88 -19.27 7.38
C LEU A 294 12.85 -18.15 7.82
N GLY A 295 14.05 -18.12 7.22
CA GLY A 295 15.02 -17.05 7.42
C GLY A 295 14.45 -15.69 7.03
N ASP A 296 13.86 -15.57 5.83
CA ASP A 296 13.25 -14.35 5.31
C ASP A 296 12.02 -13.92 6.12
N ILE A 297 11.11 -14.83 6.44
CA ILE A 297 9.96 -14.52 7.32
C ILE A 297 10.44 -14.03 8.69
N GLY A 298 11.48 -14.66 9.25
CA GLY A 298 12.11 -14.21 10.50
C GLY A 298 12.71 -12.81 10.37
N ALA A 299 13.39 -12.50 9.25
CA ALA A 299 13.95 -11.19 8.97
C ALA A 299 12.85 -10.12 8.85
N GLN A 300 11.77 -10.41 8.10
CA GLN A 300 10.62 -9.51 7.97
C GLN A 300 9.93 -9.25 9.32
N THR A 301 9.81 -10.28 10.16
CA THR A 301 9.22 -10.13 11.50
C THR A 301 10.10 -9.27 12.39
N ARG A 302 11.43 -9.48 12.39
CA ARG A 302 12.37 -8.64 13.14
C ARG A 302 12.34 -7.19 12.66
N MET A 303 12.30 -6.96 11.33
CA MET A 303 12.17 -5.63 10.73
C MET A 303 10.90 -4.94 11.23
N ALA A 304 9.77 -5.63 11.20
CA ALA A 304 8.49 -5.05 11.64
C ALA A 304 8.46 -4.74 13.14
N SER A 305 9.20 -5.51 13.96
CA SER A 305 9.23 -5.39 15.42
C SER A 305 10.31 -4.45 15.97
N ASN A 306 11.22 -3.94 15.12
CA ASN A 306 12.30 -3.04 15.51
C ASN A 306 12.48 -1.93 14.47
N ALA A 307 11.96 -0.76 14.79
CA ALA A 307 12.00 0.41 13.89
C ALA A 307 13.43 0.93 13.67
N GLY A 308 14.36 0.75 14.62
CA GLY A 308 15.76 1.19 14.49
C GLY A 308 16.63 0.29 13.58
N MET A 309 16.11 -0.85 13.12
CA MET A 309 16.91 -1.88 12.43
C MET A 309 17.34 -1.48 11.03
N TRP A 310 16.45 -0.84 10.25
CA TRP A 310 16.68 -0.53 8.85
C TRP A 310 16.50 0.97 8.54
N PRO A 311 17.23 1.53 7.57
CA PRO A 311 17.15 2.96 7.23
C PRO A 311 15.73 3.46 7.02
N PHE A 312 14.93 2.73 6.25
CA PHE A 312 13.56 3.09 5.90
C PHE A 312 12.54 2.86 7.04
N THR A 313 12.94 2.19 8.13
CA THR A 313 12.07 1.98 9.30
C THR A 313 12.33 2.97 10.44
N ILE A 314 13.48 3.65 10.47
CA ILE A 314 13.84 4.62 11.52
C ILE A 314 12.78 5.72 11.69
N GLN A 315 12.08 6.10 10.63
CA GLN A 315 10.98 7.07 10.67
C GLN A 315 9.86 6.72 11.67
N TYR A 316 9.75 5.44 12.07
CA TYR A 316 8.70 4.95 12.98
C TYR A 316 9.13 4.94 14.45
N ILE A 317 10.39 5.21 14.78
CA ILE A 317 10.85 5.32 16.18
C ILE A 317 9.96 6.35 16.90
N ASP A 318 9.46 5.99 18.10
CA ASP A 318 8.58 6.80 18.94
C ASP A 318 7.28 7.28 18.25
N THR A 319 6.79 6.56 17.24
CA THR A 319 5.46 6.82 16.71
C THR A 319 4.39 6.22 17.64
N PRO A 320 3.32 6.98 17.98
CA PRO A 320 2.30 6.48 18.89
C PRO A 320 1.44 5.41 18.22
N SER A 321 1.46 4.18 18.78
CA SER A 321 0.62 3.07 18.31
C SER A 321 -0.85 3.50 18.20
N PHE A 322 -1.58 2.92 17.29
CA PHE A 322 -2.97 3.24 16.91
C PHE A 322 -3.16 4.63 16.30
N ILE A 323 -2.62 5.69 16.93
CA ILE A 323 -2.83 7.08 16.49
C ILE A 323 -2.14 7.33 15.15
N TYR A 324 -0.91 6.84 14.98
CA TYR A 324 -0.14 7.05 13.76
C TYR A 324 -0.87 6.48 12.54
N GLN A 325 -1.29 5.22 12.59
CA GLN A 325 -2.01 4.58 11.49
C GLN A 325 -3.37 5.22 11.20
N ILE A 326 -4.11 5.62 12.25
CA ILE A 326 -5.37 6.35 12.09
C ILE A 326 -5.13 7.68 11.36
N GLN A 327 -4.11 8.43 11.77
CA GLN A 327 -3.76 9.71 11.17
C GLN A 327 -3.32 9.54 9.71
N GLN A 328 -2.33 8.68 9.46
CA GLN A 328 -1.78 8.48 8.12
C GLN A 328 -2.83 7.96 7.13
N SER A 329 -3.63 6.98 7.53
CA SER A 329 -4.69 6.45 6.67
C SER A 329 -5.83 7.46 6.44
N SER A 330 -6.17 8.27 7.44
CA SER A 330 -7.22 9.29 7.30
C SER A 330 -6.79 10.45 6.42
N VAL A 331 -5.56 10.93 6.58
CA VAL A 331 -5.07 12.12 5.88
C VAL A 331 -4.62 11.74 4.46
N TRP A 332 -3.69 10.82 4.37
CA TRP A 332 -3.00 10.50 3.11
C TRP A 332 -3.65 9.36 2.35
N GLY A 333 -4.13 8.31 3.04
CA GLY A 333 -4.71 7.14 2.37
C GLY A 333 -6.11 7.37 1.80
N LEU A 334 -6.97 8.11 2.50
CA LEU A 334 -8.40 8.26 2.18
C LEU A 334 -8.80 9.73 1.90
N GLY A 335 -8.00 10.69 2.35
CA GLY A 335 -8.41 12.08 2.50
C GLY A 335 -9.26 12.28 3.75
N ILE A 336 -9.08 13.42 4.45
CA ILE A 336 -9.64 13.68 5.79
C ILE A 336 -11.13 13.37 5.89
N PRO A 337 -12.02 13.83 4.98
CA PRO A 337 -13.46 13.60 5.15
C PRO A 337 -13.84 12.11 5.12
N LEU A 338 -13.29 11.33 4.18
CA LEU A 338 -13.56 9.89 4.12
C LEU A 338 -12.87 9.16 5.27
N GLY A 339 -11.64 9.56 5.63
CA GLY A 339 -10.90 8.97 6.74
C GLY A 339 -11.65 9.04 8.06
N VAL A 340 -12.18 10.21 8.41
CA VAL A 340 -13.02 10.40 9.60
C VAL A 340 -14.26 9.50 9.58
N VAL A 341 -14.96 9.45 8.44
CA VAL A 341 -16.14 8.60 8.28
C VAL A 341 -15.80 7.12 8.51
N VAL A 342 -14.70 6.67 7.94
CA VAL A 342 -14.26 5.26 8.00
C VAL A 342 -13.89 4.87 9.43
N TRP A 343 -13.08 5.66 10.12
CA TRP A 343 -12.68 5.34 11.49
C TRP A 343 -13.82 5.47 12.50
N VAL A 344 -14.66 6.49 12.40
CA VAL A 344 -15.84 6.66 13.27
C VAL A 344 -16.87 5.56 13.05
N SER A 345 -16.91 4.94 11.88
CA SER A 345 -17.84 3.84 11.59
C SER A 345 -17.57 2.57 12.40
N ILE A 346 -16.34 2.35 12.88
CA ILE A 346 -15.98 1.15 13.67
C ILE A 346 -16.74 1.11 15.01
N PRO A 347 -16.59 2.10 15.92
CA PRO A 347 -17.34 2.10 17.18
C PRO A 347 -18.86 2.14 16.96
N LEU A 348 -19.35 2.87 15.94
CA LEU A 348 -20.77 2.86 15.63
C LEU A 348 -21.27 1.47 15.22
N THR A 349 -20.52 0.75 14.37
CA THR A 349 -20.89 -0.62 13.98
C THR A 349 -20.90 -1.56 15.19
N ALA A 350 -19.95 -1.39 16.13
CA ALA A 350 -19.94 -2.15 17.38
C ALA A 350 -21.19 -1.87 18.24
N VAL A 351 -21.59 -0.61 18.39
CA VAL A 351 -22.82 -0.22 19.09
C VAL A 351 -24.05 -0.84 18.40
N LEU A 352 -24.16 -0.76 17.08
CA LEU A 352 -25.27 -1.34 16.33
C LEU A 352 -25.33 -2.87 16.46
N ALA A 353 -24.18 -3.54 16.51
CA ALA A 353 -24.10 -4.98 16.76
C ALA A 353 -24.63 -5.36 18.16
N VAL A 354 -24.32 -4.56 19.19
CA VAL A 354 -24.82 -4.74 20.57
C VAL A 354 -26.31 -4.47 20.63
N LEU A 355 -26.83 -3.41 20.02
CA LEU A 355 -28.22 -3.03 19.97
C LEU A 355 -29.08 -3.99 19.11
N LYS A 356 -28.51 -5.09 18.63
CA LYS A 356 -29.20 -6.14 17.87
C LYS A 356 -29.86 -5.60 16.58
N SER A 357 -29.11 -4.82 15.81
CA SER A 357 -29.54 -4.36 14.47
C SER A 357 -29.96 -5.52 13.58
N ASP A 358 -30.80 -5.25 12.57
CA ASP A 358 -31.24 -6.26 11.58
C ASP A 358 -30.06 -6.94 10.86
N ASN A 359 -28.90 -6.25 10.79
CA ASN A 359 -27.68 -6.74 10.13
C ASN A 359 -26.61 -7.22 11.12
N ARG A 360 -27.00 -7.51 12.38
CA ARG A 360 -26.05 -7.84 13.48
C ARG A 360 -25.00 -8.87 13.09
N ARG A 361 -25.36 -9.92 12.34
CA ARG A 361 -24.40 -10.95 11.92
C ARG A 361 -23.33 -10.38 10.99
N ALA A 362 -23.72 -9.52 10.06
CA ALA A 362 -22.79 -8.84 9.17
C ALA A 362 -21.92 -7.85 9.97
N ASP A 363 -22.50 -7.14 10.95
CA ASP A 363 -21.76 -6.21 11.82
C ASP A 363 -20.65 -6.91 12.61
N ILE A 364 -20.99 -8.04 13.24
CA ILE A 364 -19.99 -8.85 13.98
C ILE A 364 -18.96 -9.44 13.02
N PHE A 365 -19.37 -9.84 11.81
CA PHE A 365 -18.46 -10.43 10.82
C PHE A 365 -17.42 -9.42 10.33
N VAL A 366 -17.81 -8.19 9.99
CA VAL A 366 -16.87 -7.15 9.56
C VAL A 366 -15.97 -6.68 10.71
N LEU A 367 -16.51 -6.59 11.93
CA LEU A 367 -15.73 -6.28 13.12
C LEU A 367 -14.72 -7.37 13.48
N ALA A 368 -15.06 -8.64 13.27
CA ALA A 368 -14.16 -9.77 13.50
C ALA A 368 -12.94 -9.76 12.57
N TRP A 369 -12.96 -9.02 11.46
CA TRP A 369 -11.80 -8.77 10.63
C TRP A 369 -11.07 -7.49 11.06
N VAL A 370 -11.78 -6.37 11.14
CA VAL A 370 -11.19 -5.04 11.32
C VAL A 370 -10.54 -4.90 12.70
N VAL A 371 -11.20 -5.33 13.77
CA VAL A 371 -10.70 -5.09 15.13
C VAL A 371 -9.48 -5.96 15.45
N PRO A 372 -9.52 -7.31 15.31
CA PRO A 372 -8.33 -8.12 15.53
C PRO A 372 -7.19 -7.80 14.53
N GLY A 373 -7.55 -7.48 13.28
CA GLY A 373 -6.57 -7.10 12.26
C GLY A 373 -5.82 -5.82 12.63
N PHE A 374 -6.53 -4.79 13.06
CA PHE A 374 -5.90 -3.54 13.47
C PHE A 374 -5.08 -3.71 14.75
N ILE A 375 -5.60 -4.41 15.77
CA ILE A 375 -4.83 -4.72 16.98
C ILE A 375 -3.55 -5.49 16.63
N PHE A 376 -3.62 -6.48 15.73
CA PHE A 376 -2.46 -7.25 15.32
C PHE A 376 -1.40 -6.37 14.64
N LEU A 377 -1.79 -5.44 13.77
CA LEU A 377 -0.85 -4.52 13.12
C LEU A 377 -0.15 -3.60 14.12
N GLU A 378 -0.87 -3.18 15.17
CA GLU A 378 -0.34 -2.28 16.20
C GLU A 378 0.54 -2.98 17.26
N THR A 379 0.75 -4.30 17.14
CA THR A 379 1.77 -5.01 17.93
C THR A 379 3.19 -4.82 17.40
N PHE A 380 3.34 -4.28 16.20
CA PHE A 380 4.62 -3.98 15.57
C PHE A 380 5.01 -2.51 15.77
N GLU A 381 6.31 -2.23 15.77
CA GLU A 381 6.82 -0.85 15.82
C GLU A 381 6.77 -0.15 14.47
N VAL A 382 6.86 -0.91 13.38
CA VAL A 382 6.87 -0.38 12.02
C VAL A 382 5.44 -0.27 11.49
N HIS A 383 5.04 0.96 11.17
CA HIS A 383 3.67 1.31 10.84
C HIS A 383 3.50 1.73 9.37
N PHE A 384 4.01 0.95 8.40
CA PHE A 384 3.79 1.26 6.99
C PHE A 384 2.31 1.42 6.67
N LEU A 385 1.93 2.50 5.99
CA LEU A 385 0.53 2.75 5.62
C LEU A 385 -0.09 1.59 4.82
N ARG A 386 0.72 0.91 3.99
CA ARG A 386 0.29 -0.28 3.25
C ARG A 386 -0.12 -1.47 4.12
N TYR A 387 0.25 -1.51 5.39
CA TYR A 387 -0.14 -2.61 6.29
C TYR A 387 -1.63 -2.58 6.65
N VAL A 388 -2.21 -1.39 6.76
CA VAL A 388 -3.65 -1.25 7.04
C VAL A 388 -4.51 -1.42 5.78
N PHE A 389 -3.92 -1.46 4.59
CA PHE A 389 -4.61 -1.57 3.32
C PHE A 389 -5.59 -2.75 3.21
N PRO A 390 -5.29 -3.98 3.71
CA PRO A 390 -6.25 -5.09 3.68
C PRO A 390 -7.52 -4.86 4.51
N LEU A 391 -7.50 -3.95 5.47
CA LEU A 391 -8.65 -3.60 6.30
C LEU A 391 -9.54 -2.54 5.62
N MET A 392 -8.97 -1.67 4.80
CA MET A 392 -9.62 -0.48 4.24
C MET A 392 -10.91 -0.78 3.47
N PRO A 393 -11.00 -1.75 2.56
CA PRO A 393 -12.23 -2.00 1.82
C PRO A 393 -13.42 -2.33 2.72
N VAL A 394 -13.19 -3.11 3.79
CA VAL A 394 -14.23 -3.47 4.75
C VAL A 394 -14.62 -2.28 5.60
N MET A 395 -13.65 -1.48 6.03
CA MET A 395 -13.90 -0.22 6.76
C MET A 395 -14.66 0.80 5.91
N ILE A 396 -14.38 0.89 4.61
CA ILE A 396 -15.14 1.73 3.66
C ILE A 396 -16.59 1.25 3.54
N ILE A 397 -16.86 -0.06 3.54
CA ILE A 397 -18.23 -0.61 3.58
C ILE A 397 -18.94 -0.15 4.87
N MET A 398 -18.27 -0.20 6.02
CA MET A 398 -18.81 0.25 7.30
C MET A 398 -19.10 1.76 7.30
N GLY A 399 -18.17 2.58 6.79
CA GLY A 399 -18.34 4.02 6.63
C GLY A 399 -19.50 4.39 5.71
N SER A 400 -19.63 3.71 4.58
CA SER A 400 -20.75 3.88 3.63
C SER A 400 -22.09 3.52 4.26
N ARG A 401 -22.12 2.46 5.08
CA ARG A 401 -23.30 2.11 5.87
C ARG A 401 -23.66 3.22 6.86
N MET A 402 -22.69 3.75 7.62
CA MET A 402 -22.90 4.82 8.58
C MET A 402 -23.52 6.05 7.92
N LEU A 403 -22.97 6.50 6.80
CA LEU A 403 -23.49 7.66 6.05
C LEU A 403 -24.93 7.45 5.60
N LEU A 404 -25.25 6.29 5.02
CA LEU A 404 -26.61 6.00 4.55
C LEU A 404 -27.59 5.69 5.69
N TRP A 405 -27.09 5.21 6.83
CA TRP A 405 -27.89 5.08 8.05
C TRP A 405 -28.28 6.47 8.57
N ALA A 406 -27.33 7.42 8.62
CA ALA A 406 -27.61 8.79 9.04
C ALA A 406 -28.67 9.48 8.16
N VAL A 407 -28.66 9.23 6.85
CA VAL A 407 -29.71 9.73 5.93
C VAL A 407 -31.11 9.18 6.26
N ARG A 408 -31.20 7.99 6.87
CA ARG A 408 -32.47 7.29 7.18
C ARG A 408 -32.92 7.46 8.63
N VAL A 409 -32.15 8.16 9.45
CA VAL A 409 -32.46 8.37 10.88
C VAL A 409 -33.79 9.11 11.12
N ASP A 410 -34.25 9.89 10.13
CA ASP A 410 -35.55 10.57 10.13
C ASP A 410 -36.72 9.63 10.43
N ARG A 411 -36.63 8.37 9.99
CA ARG A 411 -37.68 7.35 10.26
C ARG A 411 -37.67 6.78 11.67
N LEU A 412 -36.56 7.03 12.43
CA LEU A 412 -36.33 6.46 13.75
C LEU A 412 -36.54 7.47 14.89
N LEU A 413 -36.45 8.75 14.63
CA LEU A 413 -36.51 9.83 15.63
C LEU A 413 -37.69 10.76 15.40
N SER A 414 -38.90 10.29 15.71
CA SER A 414 -40.01 11.21 15.97
C SER A 414 -39.85 11.80 17.37
N VAL A 415 -38.93 12.74 17.54
CA VAL A 415 -38.73 13.46 18.79
C VAL A 415 -39.75 14.60 18.84
N HIS A 416 -40.69 14.50 19.75
CA HIS A 416 -41.58 15.62 20.12
C HIS A 416 -40.78 16.61 20.95
N LEU A 417 -40.25 17.63 20.33
CA LEU A 417 -39.68 18.80 21.02
C LEU A 417 -40.78 19.78 21.39
N ILE A 418 -40.74 20.26 22.62
CA ILE A 418 -41.77 21.09 23.31
C ILE A 418 -41.97 22.48 22.66
N TRP A 419 -41.15 22.88 21.69
CA TRP A 419 -41.17 24.21 21.05
C TRP A 419 -41.36 24.12 19.55
N GLY A 420 -42.58 23.92 19.09
CA GLY A 420 -42.96 24.03 17.68
C GLY A 420 -42.52 22.86 16.79
N ARG A 421 -43.39 22.46 15.86
CA ARG A 421 -43.08 21.50 14.79
C ARG A 421 -42.08 22.07 13.81
N ILE A 422 -40.81 22.04 14.14
CA ILE A 422 -39.78 21.91 13.10
C ILE A 422 -39.77 20.42 12.79
N ASP A 423 -39.94 20.06 11.51
CA ASP A 423 -39.70 18.68 11.05
C ASP A 423 -38.23 18.37 11.21
N SER A 424 -37.79 18.18 12.47
CA SER A 424 -36.38 17.93 12.84
C SER A 424 -35.83 16.72 12.13
N ALA A 425 -36.67 15.74 11.84
CA ALA A 425 -36.35 14.59 11.05
C ALA A 425 -35.94 14.94 9.59
N MET A 426 -36.72 15.79 8.92
CA MET A 426 -36.41 16.25 7.56
C MET A 426 -35.15 17.11 7.52
N PHE A 427 -34.89 17.93 8.54
CA PHE A 427 -33.70 18.75 8.64
C PHE A 427 -32.43 17.90 8.83
N ILE A 428 -32.46 16.92 9.74
CA ILE A 428 -31.36 15.97 9.98
C ILE A 428 -31.04 15.16 8.71
N SER A 429 -32.06 14.66 8.00
CA SER A 429 -31.89 13.92 6.76
C SER A 429 -31.24 14.78 5.66
N ARG A 430 -31.63 16.05 5.52
CA ARG A 430 -31.00 16.98 4.56
C ARG A 430 -29.54 17.27 4.88
N ILE A 431 -29.20 17.46 6.16
CA ILE A 431 -27.80 17.61 6.60
C ILE A 431 -27.02 16.33 6.27
N ALA A 432 -27.56 15.16 6.56
CA ALA A 432 -26.90 13.89 6.27
C ALA A 432 -26.67 13.68 4.76
N ILE A 433 -27.63 14.06 3.91
CA ILE A 433 -27.47 14.04 2.45
C ILE A 433 -26.34 15.01 2.03
N GLY A 434 -26.36 16.25 2.58
CA GLY A 434 -25.31 17.23 2.32
C GLY A 434 -23.91 16.70 2.73
N MET A 435 -23.83 15.98 3.86
CA MET A 435 -22.59 15.36 4.32
C MET A 435 -22.13 14.24 3.37
N VAL A 436 -23.04 13.39 2.88
CA VAL A 436 -22.68 12.35 1.89
C VAL A 436 -22.12 12.98 0.62
N ILE A 437 -22.79 14.02 0.10
CA ILE A 437 -22.35 14.74 -1.09
C ILE A 437 -20.97 15.38 -0.84
N PHE A 438 -20.79 16.04 0.30
CA PHE A 438 -19.51 16.66 0.68
C PHE A 438 -18.38 15.63 0.73
N VAL A 439 -18.59 14.49 1.39
CA VAL A 439 -17.56 13.43 1.47
C VAL A 439 -17.23 12.87 0.08
N VAL A 440 -18.24 12.62 -0.76
CA VAL A 440 -18.00 12.14 -2.13
C VAL A 440 -17.22 13.15 -2.96
N VAL A 441 -17.61 14.43 -2.94
CA VAL A 441 -16.96 15.49 -3.73
C VAL A 441 -15.53 15.74 -3.23
N ALA A 442 -15.33 15.81 -1.92
CA ALA A 442 -14.01 16.03 -1.34
C ALA A 442 -13.06 14.86 -1.62
N THR A 443 -13.57 13.61 -1.51
CA THR A 443 -12.78 12.42 -1.85
C THR A 443 -12.44 12.39 -3.34
N ALA A 444 -13.38 12.72 -4.22
CA ALA A 444 -13.13 12.79 -5.66
C ALA A 444 -12.11 13.88 -6.00
N PHE A 445 -12.21 15.06 -5.37
CA PHE A 445 -11.26 16.15 -5.56
C PHE A 445 -9.84 15.72 -5.16
N TYR A 446 -9.68 15.09 -4.00
CA TYR A 446 -8.39 14.61 -3.52
C TYR A 446 -7.83 13.49 -4.41
N ALA A 447 -8.67 12.53 -4.85
CA ALA A 447 -8.28 11.48 -5.78
C ALA A 447 -7.78 12.03 -7.13
N LEU A 448 -8.47 13.04 -7.68
CA LEU A 448 -8.08 13.69 -8.94
C LEU A 448 -6.82 14.54 -8.78
N ALA A 449 -6.64 15.19 -7.61
CA ALA A 449 -5.40 15.88 -7.28
C ALA A 449 -4.23 14.90 -7.20
N PHE A 450 -4.42 13.77 -6.52
CA PHE A 450 -3.38 12.73 -6.40
C PHE A 450 -3.05 12.08 -7.77
N GLN A 451 -4.03 11.93 -8.65
CA GLN A 451 -3.80 11.38 -10.00
C GLN A 451 -2.81 12.22 -10.82
N GLN A 452 -2.66 13.53 -10.53
CA GLN A 452 -1.69 14.38 -11.21
C GLN A 452 -0.24 13.97 -10.93
N VAL A 453 0.01 13.26 -9.83
CA VAL A 453 1.33 12.66 -9.53
C VAL A 453 1.78 11.73 -10.67
N TYR A 454 0.87 10.94 -11.23
CA TYR A 454 1.16 10.01 -12.31
C TYR A 454 1.02 10.60 -13.72
N ALA A 455 0.53 11.82 -13.82
CA ALA A 455 0.40 12.55 -15.09
C ALA A 455 1.58 13.49 -15.39
N LYS A 456 2.41 13.76 -14.39
CA LYS A 456 3.61 14.60 -14.48
C LYS A 456 4.86 13.73 -14.35
N ASP A 457 6.01 14.27 -14.79
CA ASP A 457 7.30 13.58 -14.64
C ASP A 457 7.69 13.43 -13.17
N HIS A 458 8.40 12.35 -12.88
CA HIS A 458 8.87 12.05 -11.54
C HIS A 458 9.90 13.10 -11.08
N PRO A 459 9.85 13.62 -9.83
CA PRO A 459 10.75 14.67 -9.36
C PRO A 459 12.23 14.37 -9.54
N ALA A 460 12.67 13.12 -9.33
CA ALA A 460 14.05 12.74 -9.51
C ALA A 460 14.49 12.74 -10.99
N VAL A 461 13.58 12.45 -11.90
CA VAL A 461 13.84 12.52 -13.35
C VAL A 461 13.96 13.99 -13.76
N THR A 462 13.01 14.82 -13.35
CA THR A 462 13.06 16.27 -13.60
C THR A 462 14.33 16.91 -13.00
N ALA A 463 14.73 16.48 -11.80
CA ALA A 463 15.99 16.93 -11.18
C ALA A 463 17.21 16.52 -12.02
N SER A 464 17.24 15.27 -12.46
CA SER A 464 18.30 14.74 -13.30
C SER A 464 18.44 15.50 -14.63
N GLU A 465 17.33 15.73 -15.32
CA GLU A 465 17.30 16.49 -16.57
C GLU A 465 17.81 17.91 -16.35
N TRP A 466 17.29 18.58 -15.32
CA TRP A 466 17.73 19.92 -15.01
C TRP A 466 19.24 19.99 -14.68
N ILE A 467 19.75 19.08 -13.86
CA ILE A 467 21.18 19.02 -13.51
C ILE A 467 22.01 18.80 -14.80
N ASN A 468 21.59 17.89 -15.66
CA ASN A 468 22.30 17.59 -16.90
C ASN A 468 22.31 18.76 -17.90
N ASP A 469 21.31 19.62 -17.89
CA ASP A 469 21.18 20.77 -18.79
C ASP A 469 21.87 22.04 -18.26
N ASN A 470 21.94 22.21 -16.93
CA ASN A 470 22.34 23.49 -16.32
C ASN A 470 23.66 23.42 -15.54
N VAL A 471 24.12 22.22 -15.16
CA VAL A 471 25.34 22.05 -14.36
C VAL A 471 26.50 21.61 -15.24
N PRO A 472 27.70 22.22 -15.14
CA PRO A 472 28.88 21.81 -15.90
C PRO A 472 29.25 20.34 -15.65
N LYS A 473 29.54 19.60 -16.70
CA LYS A 473 29.93 18.18 -16.55
C LYS A 473 31.30 18.05 -15.87
N GLY A 474 31.49 16.94 -15.15
CA GLY A 474 32.76 16.60 -14.50
C GLY A 474 32.99 17.28 -13.14
N ILE A 475 32.05 18.09 -12.64
CA ILE A 475 32.14 18.63 -11.29
C ILE A 475 31.80 17.58 -10.23
N ASP A 476 32.13 17.88 -8.99
CA ASP A 476 31.85 17.05 -7.83
C ASP A 476 30.45 17.35 -7.28
N ILE A 477 29.67 16.30 -7.07
CA ILE A 477 28.34 16.34 -6.44
C ILE A 477 28.33 15.40 -5.25
N VAL A 478 27.86 15.88 -4.09
CA VAL A 478 27.53 15.02 -2.96
C VAL A 478 26.07 14.59 -3.07
N SER A 479 25.81 13.32 -2.88
CA SER A 479 24.46 12.76 -2.77
C SER A 479 24.37 11.94 -1.51
N ASP A 480 23.22 11.94 -0.85
CA ASP A 480 22.99 11.00 0.23
C ASP A 480 22.90 9.57 -0.34
N ASN A 481 23.50 8.63 0.38
CA ASN A 481 23.36 7.21 0.04
C ASN A 481 22.02 6.69 0.58
N HIS A 482 21.11 6.46 -0.32
CA HIS A 482 19.75 6.04 0.00
C HIS A 482 19.50 4.55 -0.17
N TRP A 483 20.52 3.73 -0.43
CA TRP A 483 20.33 2.31 -0.63
C TRP A 483 19.47 1.97 -1.86
N ASP A 484 18.24 2.50 -1.88
CA ASP A 484 17.19 2.20 -2.84
C ASP A 484 16.83 3.38 -3.73
N GLU A 485 17.14 4.60 -3.28
CA GLU A 485 16.71 5.85 -3.88
C GLU A 485 17.87 6.55 -4.55
N PHE A 486 17.66 7.13 -5.71
CA PHE A 486 18.70 7.81 -6.47
C PHE A 486 18.13 8.81 -7.46
N VAL A 487 18.88 9.88 -7.70
CA VAL A 487 18.64 10.75 -8.85
C VAL A 487 19.33 10.09 -10.07
N PRO A 488 18.58 9.75 -11.13
CA PRO A 488 19.14 8.99 -12.24
C PRO A 488 20.07 9.82 -13.11
N ASN A 489 20.85 9.16 -13.98
CA ASN A 489 21.66 9.78 -15.04
C ASN A 489 22.68 10.81 -14.57
N LEU A 490 23.22 10.67 -13.35
CA LEU A 490 24.31 11.53 -12.85
C LEU A 490 25.71 11.01 -13.20
N TYR A 491 25.83 10.01 -14.09
CA TYR A 491 27.11 9.46 -14.55
C TYR A 491 28.08 10.47 -15.21
N PRO A 492 27.66 11.65 -15.75
CA PRO A 492 28.59 12.67 -16.23
C PRO A 492 29.30 13.46 -15.12
N TYR A 493 28.99 13.22 -13.85
CA TYR A 493 29.52 13.91 -12.67
C TYR A 493 30.30 12.97 -11.77
N ASN A 494 31.16 13.54 -10.90
CA ASN A 494 31.84 12.80 -9.85
C ASN A 494 30.94 12.75 -8.62
N VAL A 495 30.03 11.78 -8.56
CA VAL A 495 29.08 11.67 -7.46
C VAL A 495 29.70 10.90 -6.31
N TRP A 496 29.80 11.55 -5.14
CA TRP A 496 30.13 10.89 -3.89
C TRP A 496 28.87 10.70 -3.03
N GLN A 497 28.65 9.46 -2.57
CA GLN A 497 27.49 9.11 -1.76
C GLN A 497 27.85 9.15 -0.27
N PHE A 498 27.20 10.03 0.48
CA PHE A 498 27.36 10.14 1.91
C PHE A 498 26.66 8.96 2.62
N PRO A 499 27.35 8.17 3.46
CA PRO A 499 26.77 7.00 4.14
C PRO A 499 25.90 7.44 5.35
N VAL A 500 24.73 8.00 5.05
CA VAL A 500 23.83 8.67 6.01
C VAL A 500 23.45 7.77 7.18
N TYR A 501 23.18 6.49 6.91
CA TYR A 501 22.62 5.56 7.89
C TYR A 501 23.65 4.82 8.74
N GLU A 502 24.94 5.01 8.46
CA GLU A 502 25.99 4.53 9.35
C GLU A 502 26.01 5.37 10.63
N PRO A 503 26.35 4.78 11.78
CA PRO A 503 26.48 5.53 13.03
C PRO A 503 27.43 6.71 12.89
N ASP A 504 27.12 7.80 13.57
CA ASP A 504 27.96 8.99 13.52
C ASP A 504 29.30 8.75 14.20
N THR A 505 30.37 9.02 13.47
CA THR A 505 31.75 9.03 13.96
C THR A 505 32.43 10.33 13.53
N ILE A 506 33.50 10.71 14.23
CA ILE A 506 34.29 11.87 13.86
C ILE A 506 34.86 11.71 12.44
N GLU A 507 35.38 10.53 12.10
CA GLU A 507 35.93 10.23 10.78
C GLU A 507 34.88 10.36 9.67
N LYS A 508 33.62 9.90 9.89
CA LYS A 508 32.50 10.07 8.96
C LYS A 508 32.24 11.55 8.71
N MET A 509 32.25 12.39 9.74
CA MET A 509 31.97 13.82 9.61
C MET A 509 33.15 14.60 9.01
N GLU A 510 34.38 14.26 9.33
CA GLU A 510 35.59 14.83 8.68
C GLU A 510 35.60 14.50 7.18
N THR A 511 35.27 13.27 6.81
CA THR A 511 35.14 12.87 5.40
C THR A 511 34.05 13.66 4.68
N LEU A 512 32.88 13.82 5.32
CA LEU A 512 31.79 14.65 4.80
C LEU A 512 32.23 16.10 4.61
N ALA A 513 32.91 16.69 5.61
CA ALA A 513 33.40 18.05 5.57
C ALA A 513 34.33 18.28 4.37
N GLY A 514 35.34 17.40 4.17
CA GLY A 514 36.25 17.47 3.05
C GLY A 514 35.53 17.35 1.69
N LYS A 515 34.53 16.49 1.60
CA LYS A 515 33.74 16.32 0.37
C LYS A 515 32.84 17.52 0.09
N LEU A 516 32.20 18.07 1.09
CA LEU A 516 31.38 19.28 0.94
C LEU A 516 32.24 20.51 0.57
N ALA A 517 33.45 20.64 1.13
CA ALA A 517 34.36 21.74 0.78
C ALA A 517 34.78 21.72 -0.68
N SER A 518 34.90 20.53 -1.29
CA SER A 518 35.32 20.36 -2.71
C SER A 518 34.15 20.30 -3.69
N SER A 519 32.90 20.08 -3.22
CA SER A 519 31.76 19.86 -4.07
C SER A 519 30.98 21.14 -4.35
N GLU A 520 30.48 21.28 -5.58
CA GLU A 520 29.71 22.45 -5.99
C GLU A 520 28.22 22.29 -5.67
N TYR A 521 27.72 21.04 -5.64
CA TYR A 521 26.32 20.76 -5.35
C TYR A 521 26.17 19.60 -4.37
N LEU A 522 25.05 19.63 -3.64
CA LEU A 522 24.57 18.56 -2.78
C LEU A 522 23.11 18.26 -3.17
N VAL A 523 22.78 17.00 -3.41
CA VAL A 523 21.44 16.57 -3.82
C VAL A 523 20.86 15.54 -2.85
N PHE A 524 19.63 15.79 -2.39
CA PHE A 524 18.82 14.83 -1.65
C PHE A 524 17.72 14.31 -2.57
N TYR A 525 17.61 13.00 -2.70
CA TYR A 525 16.51 12.38 -3.44
C TYR A 525 15.16 12.55 -2.72
N SER A 526 15.13 12.38 -1.39
CA SER A 526 13.92 12.44 -0.59
C SER A 526 14.18 13.03 0.80
N SER A 527 13.13 13.12 1.62
CA SER A 527 13.22 13.55 3.01
C SER A 527 13.78 12.49 3.98
N ARG A 528 13.91 11.23 3.53
CA ARG A 528 14.27 10.10 4.38
C ARG A 528 15.53 10.33 5.24
N PRO A 529 16.66 10.85 4.72
CA PRO A 529 17.87 11.00 5.52
C PRO A 529 17.69 11.91 6.73
N TYR A 530 17.24 13.13 6.50
CA TYR A 530 17.11 14.12 7.57
C TYR A 530 15.90 13.86 8.47
N ALA A 531 14.79 13.34 7.92
CA ALA A 531 13.62 12.98 8.71
C ALA A 531 13.86 11.75 9.58
N SER A 532 14.67 10.77 9.12
CA SER A 532 15.03 9.59 9.90
C SER A 532 16.06 9.89 10.97
N ALA A 533 17.15 10.62 10.65
CA ALA A 533 18.18 10.99 11.61
C ALA A 533 17.60 11.71 12.84
N ALA A 534 16.61 12.60 12.62
CA ALA A 534 15.94 13.31 13.71
C ALA A 534 15.17 12.40 14.69
N ARG A 535 14.87 11.15 14.30
CA ARG A 535 14.15 10.18 15.14
C ARG A 535 15.08 9.32 16.03
N ASP A 536 16.38 9.29 15.73
CA ASP A 536 17.36 8.52 16.49
C ASP A 536 18.58 9.40 16.86
N PRO A 537 18.38 10.38 17.76
CA PRO A 537 19.42 11.35 18.10
C PRO A 537 20.62 10.74 18.82
N GLU A 538 20.47 9.57 19.43
CA GLU A 538 21.60 8.86 20.05
C GLU A 538 22.55 8.27 19.01
N ARG A 539 22.01 7.81 17.89
CA ARG A 539 22.78 7.24 16.79
C ARG A 539 23.34 8.30 15.83
N PHE A 540 22.63 9.43 15.67
CA PHE A 540 22.93 10.48 14.67
C PHE A 540 23.13 11.88 15.27
N PRO A 541 23.91 12.04 16.36
CA PRO A 541 24.06 13.34 17.03
C PRO A 541 24.70 14.41 16.13
N PHE A 542 25.69 14.03 15.33
CA PHE A 542 26.41 14.95 14.45
C PHE A 542 25.64 15.18 13.13
N SER A 543 25.05 14.13 12.56
CA SER A 543 24.21 14.26 11.34
C SER A 543 23.05 15.22 11.57
N ILE A 544 22.42 15.23 12.75
CA ILE A 544 21.36 16.19 13.09
C ILE A 544 21.89 17.63 13.09
N GLN A 545 23.09 17.87 13.62
CA GLN A 545 23.68 19.23 13.59
C GLN A 545 24.07 19.63 12.17
N TYR A 546 24.57 18.70 11.37
CA TYR A 546 24.82 18.90 9.94
C TYR A 546 23.55 19.34 9.20
N TYR A 547 22.44 18.62 9.37
CA TYR A 547 21.18 18.99 8.72
C TYR A 547 20.65 20.34 9.20
N LYS A 548 20.74 20.65 10.51
CA LYS A 548 20.34 21.98 11.03
C LYS A 548 21.10 23.10 10.34
N ARG A 549 22.43 23.01 10.27
CA ARG A 549 23.27 24.02 9.63
C ARG A 549 23.09 24.12 8.11
N LEU A 550 22.77 23.00 7.47
CA LEU A 550 22.47 22.98 6.05
C LEU A 550 21.16 23.71 5.74
N PHE A 551 20.11 23.44 6.53
CA PHE A 551 18.78 23.96 6.28
C PHE A 551 18.62 25.43 6.72
N ASP A 552 19.36 25.90 7.72
CA ASP A 552 19.42 27.32 8.12
C ASP A 552 20.42 28.15 7.28
N GLY A 553 21.15 27.51 6.35
CA GLY A 553 22.11 28.15 5.46
C GLY A 553 23.48 28.46 6.09
N SER A 554 23.69 28.18 7.40
CA SER A 554 24.95 28.48 8.09
C SER A 554 26.12 27.56 7.69
N LEU A 555 25.83 26.48 6.96
CA LEU A 555 26.84 25.57 6.43
C LEU A 555 27.59 26.12 5.20
N GLY A 556 27.12 27.21 4.58
CA GLY A 556 27.68 27.74 3.32
C GLY A 556 27.12 27.07 2.06
N TYR A 557 26.05 26.32 2.22
CA TYR A 557 25.21 25.81 1.14
C TYR A 557 23.84 26.49 1.18
N GLU A 558 23.32 26.87 0.03
CA GLU A 558 21.99 27.44 -0.10
C GLU A 558 21.12 26.55 -0.99
N LEU A 559 19.85 26.43 -0.68
CA LEU A 559 18.90 25.68 -1.51
C LEU A 559 18.75 26.39 -2.86
N ASP A 560 19.34 25.84 -3.93
CA ASP A 560 19.19 26.38 -5.28
C ASP A 560 17.74 26.20 -5.74
N ARG A 561 17.23 24.95 -5.68
CA ARG A 561 15.83 24.65 -6.00
C ARG A 561 15.36 23.34 -5.41
N SER A 562 14.04 23.19 -5.43
CA SER A 562 13.35 21.94 -5.10
C SER A 562 12.58 21.44 -6.33
N PHE A 563 12.57 20.10 -6.51
CA PHE A 563 11.76 19.44 -7.52
C PHE A 563 10.68 18.65 -6.80
N THR A 564 9.43 18.98 -7.10
CA THR A 564 8.26 18.45 -6.39
C THR A 564 7.15 18.11 -7.37
N ASN A 565 6.36 17.12 -7.02
CA ASN A 565 5.16 16.74 -7.76
C ASN A 565 4.02 16.47 -6.77
N TYR A 566 3.64 17.51 -6.00
CA TYR A 566 2.55 17.38 -5.04
C TYR A 566 1.21 17.05 -5.70
N PRO A 567 0.33 16.30 -5.01
CA PRO A 567 -1.06 16.18 -5.41
C PRO A 567 -1.69 17.58 -5.56
N GLU A 568 -2.07 17.93 -6.80
CA GLU A 568 -2.56 19.28 -7.11
C GLU A 568 -3.71 19.23 -8.12
N LEU A 569 -4.76 20.02 -7.88
CA LEU A 569 -5.87 20.19 -8.81
C LEU A 569 -6.38 21.64 -8.77
N PHE A 570 -6.49 22.28 -9.94
CA PHE A 570 -6.97 23.66 -10.10
C PHE A 570 -6.24 24.70 -9.23
N GLY A 571 -4.92 24.52 -9.04
CA GLY A 571 -4.10 25.42 -8.23
C GLY A 571 -4.22 25.20 -6.72
N VAL A 572 -4.87 24.11 -6.29
CA VAL A 572 -4.92 23.68 -4.89
C VAL A 572 -4.00 22.48 -4.72
N SER A 573 -2.95 22.60 -3.90
CA SER A 573 -1.99 21.53 -3.63
C SER A 573 -2.11 21.02 -2.20
N PHE A 574 -1.81 19.73 -2.03
CA PHE A 574 -1.73 19.03 -0.75
C PHE A 574 -0.27 18.64 -0.51
N ARG A 575 0.33 19.18 0.56
CA ARG A 575 1.76 19.04 0.83
C ARG A 575 2.02 18.32 2.14
N ASP A 576 3.07 17.53 2.15
CA ASP A 576 3.66 16.99 3.36
C ASP A 576 4.66 17.99 3.99
N ASP A 577 5.02 17.74 5.23
CA ASP A 577 5.97 18.56 5.99
C ASP A 577 6.95 17.68 6.78
N ALA A 578 7.85 17.06 6.06
CA ALA A 578 8.91 16.25 6.64
C ALA A 578 9.98 17.12 7.32
N ILE A 579 10.22 18.32 6.82
CA ILE A 579 11.23 19.26 7.32
C ILE A 579 10.87 19.73 8.74
N SER A 580 9.65 20.22 8.95
CA SER A 580 9.18 20.62 10.28
C SER A 580 9.14 19.46 11.27
N ARG A 581 8.77 18.25 10.81
CA ARG A 581 8.83 17.05 11.66
C ARG A 581 10.24 16.73 12.13
N ALA A 582 11.24 16.97 11.29
CA ALA A 582 12.65 16.80 11.63
C ALA A 582 13.17 17.90 12.57
N GLY A 583 12.38 18.93 12.87
CA GLY A 583 12.80 20.09 13.68
C GLY A 583 13.79 20.98 12.94
N LEU A 584 13.72 21.00 11.61
CA LEU A 584 14.57 21.80 10.74
C LEU A 584 13.82 23.06 10.29
N GLU A 585 14.57 24.11 9.99
CA GLU A 585 14.02 25.32 9.38
C GLU A 585 13.71 25.08 7.90
N GLN A 586 12.65 25.71 7.40
CA GLN A 586 12.30 25.62 5.97
C GLN A 586 13.28 26.47 5.16
N PRO A 587 14.13 25.90 4.32
CA PRO A 587 15.08 26.67 3.54
C PRO A 587 14.35 27.46 2.45
N THR A 588 14.79 28.69 2.21
CA THR A 588 14.23 29.52 1.13
C THR A 588 14.97 29.22 -0.17
N PRO A 589 14.28 28.71 -1.21
CA PRO A 589 14.93 28.43 -2.49
C PRO A 589 15.37 29.71 -3.19
N LEU A 590 16.58 29.74 -3.76
CA LEU A 590 17.07 30.82 -4.61
C LEU A 590 16.20 30.96 -5.88
N ASN A 591 15.71 29.82 -6.38
CA ASN A 591 14.87 29.74 -7.58
C ASN A 591 13.56 29.03 -7.27
N PRO A 592 12.56 29.72 -6.68
CA PRO A 592 11.29 29.09 -6.35
C PRO A 592 10.53 28.67 -7.62
N ALA A 593 10.21 27.37 -7.71
CA ALA A 593 9.51 26.79 -8.86
C ALA A 593 7.98 26.71 -8.67
N ASP A 594 7.48 26.86 -7.45
CA ASP A 594 6.10 26.56 -7.11
C ASP A 594 5.15 27.71 -7.37
N LYS A 595 4.05 27.40 -8.08
CA LYS A 595 3.02 28.37 -8.53
C LYS A 595 1.62 28.05 -8.01
N SER A 596 1.45 27.09 -7.09
CA SER A 596 0.11 26.76 -6.57
C SER A 596 -0.48 27.95 -5.81
N ALA A 597 -1.75 28.29 -6.11
CA ALA A 597 -2.43 29.44 -5.51
C ALA A 597 -2.82 29.18 -4.04
N ILE A 598 -3.17 27.92 -3.70
CA ILE A 598 -3.60 27.50 -2.37
C ILE A 598 -2.83 26.24 -1.98
N ASN A 599 -2.17 26.29 -0.82
CA ASN A 599 -1.37 25.18 -0.33
C ASN A 599 -1.94 24.68 1.01
N PHE A 600 -2.37 23.42 1.05
CA PHE A 600 -2.76 22.76 2.29
C PHE A 600 -1.57 21.95 2.80
N ASN A 601 -0.94 22.42 3.89
CA ASN A 601 0.03 21.62 4.63
C ASN A 601 -0.74 20.63 5.50
N LEU A 602 -0.63 19.33 5.18
CA LEU A 602 -1.33 18.25 5.87
C LEU A 602 -0.47 17.57 6.96
N GLY A 603 0.71 18.14 7.22
CA GLY A 603 1.70 17.57 8.13
C GLY A 603 2.51 16.45 7.49
N TYR A 604 3.19 15.66 8.29
CA TYR A 604 4.07 14.60 7.82
C TYR A 604 3.31 13.48 7.11
N ALA A 605 3.77 13.11 5.92
CA ALA A 605 3.36 11.92 5.22
C ALA A 605 4.32 10.76 5.50
N ASP A 606 3.78 9.55 5.65
CA ASP A 606 4.56 8.30 5.64
C ASP A 606 5.40 8.23 4.36
N ASP A 607 6.67 7.85 4.49
CA ASP A 607 7.58 7.71 3.35
C ASP A 607 7.04 6.79 2.23
N ASN A 608 6.19 5.81 2.58
CA ASN A 608 5.50 5.00 1.59
C ASN A 608 4.45 5.76 0.77
N VAL A 609 4.04 6.95 1.20
CA VAL A 609 3.10 7.80 0.45
C VAL A 609 3.85 8.69 -0.53
N VAL A 610 4.99 9.25 -0.12
CA VAL A 610 5.70 10.27 -0.90
C VAL A 610 7.01 9.78 -1.50
N GLY A 611 7.71 8.87 -0.83
CA GLY A 611 9.12 8.57 -1.11
C GLY A 611 9.39 7.91 -2.46
N TYR A 612 8.42 7.21 -3.04
CA TYR A 612 8.66 6.42 -4.25
C TYR A 612 8.10 7.02 -5.53
N ASP A 613 6.94 7.66 -5.48
CA ASP A 613 6.25 8.17 -6.67
C ASP A 613 6.25 9.71 -6.79
N HIS A 614 6.46 10.42 -5.67
CA HIS A 614 6.55 11.89 -5.68
C HIS A 614 7.43 12.47 -4.56
N PRO A 615 8.70 12.01 -4.43
CA PRO A 615 9.61 12.56 -3.43
C PRO A 615 9.86 14.05 -3.65
N THR A 616 10.25 14.75 -2.59
CA THR A 616 10.78 16.11 -2.69
C THR A 616 12.29 16.03 -2.85
N VAL A 617 12.78 16.30 -4.06
CA VAL A 617 14.22 16.36 -4.35
C VAL A 617 14.72 17.77 -4.07
N LEU A 618 15.75 17.88 -3.24
CA LEU A 618 16.38 19.16 -2.88
C LEU A 618 17.78 19.24 -3.50
N LEU A 619 18.08 20.35 -4.17
CA LEU A 619 19.38 20.64 -4.73
C LEU A 619 19.96 21.87 -4.06
N PHE A 620 21.02 21.68 -3.28
CA PHE A 620 21.77 22.75 -2.63
C PHE A 620 23.02 23.07 -3.44
N LYS A 621 23.36 24.37 -3.48
CA LYS A 621 24.55 24.89 -4.14
C LYS A 621 25.53 25.43 -3.12
N ASN A 622 26.81 25.10 -3.26
CA ASN A 622 27.88 25.66 -2.46
C ASN A 622 28.06 27.15 -2.83
N THR A 623 27.95 28.02 -1.85
CA THR A 623 28.09 29.49 -2.03
C THR A 623 29.54 29.94 -1.84
N GLY A 624 30.47 29.04 -1.59
CA GLY A 624 31.91 29.32 -1.36
C GLY A 624 32.21 29.89 0.03
N LEU A 625 31.24 29.84 0.94
CA LEU A 625 31.38 30.29 2.33
C LEU A 625 31.68 29.14 3.28
N LEU A 626 31.86 27.93 2.77
CA LEU A 626 32.14 26.76 3.61
C LEU A 626 33.52 26.92 4.27
N ASP A 627 33.52 27.06 5.57
CA ASP A 627 34.72 27.00 6.41
C ASP A 627 34.86 25.59 6.98
N GLU A 628 35.95 24.88 6.65
CA GLU A 628 36.21 23.54 7.17
C GLU A 628 36.21 23.52 8.72
N SER A 629 36.54 24.63 9.36
CA SER A 629 36.50 24.76 10.84
C SER A 629 35.06 24.70 11.41
N VAL A 630 34.05 25.02 10.62
CA VAL A 630 32.63 24.97 11.03
C VAL A 630 32.12 23.52 11.16
N LEU A 631 32.76 22.60 10.46
CA LEU A 631 32.44 21.18 10.51
C LEU A 631 33.36 20.40 11.46
N ALA A 632 34.47 21.01 11.90
CA ALA A 632 35.31 20.45 12.96
C ALA A 632 34.48 20.33 14.24
N VAL A 633 34.28 19.11 14.68
CA VAL A 633 33.56 18.82 15.94
C VAL A 633 34.36 19.43 17.08
N GLN A 634 33.82 20.47 17.72
CA GLN A 634 34.31 20.91 19.05
C GLN A 634 33.78 19.98 20.12
#